data_c9f7659488187b22c630ea9752436ecb
#
_entry.id   c9f7659488187b22c630ea9752436ecb
#
_cell.length_a   1.000
_cell.length_b   1.000
_cell.length_c   1.000
_cell.angle_alpha   90.00
_cell.angle_beta   90.00
_cell.angle_gamma   90.00
#
_symmetry.space_group_name_H-M   'P 1'
#
loop_
_entity.id
_entity.type
_entity.pdbx_description
1 polymer ?
#
loop_
_entity_poly.entity_id
_entity_poly.type
_entity_poly.pdbx_seq_one_letter_code
_entity_poly.pdbx_strand_id
1 'polypeptide(L)'
;MSGPDAQIWAEVTKVAARDGLAIKVIEFNDYVQPNAALDAGDLDANGFQHQPFLDSQIRQRGYRIVNVGLTYTSPMGFYSKRLKSLKDLPVGAKVGIQNDPSNGNRALLLLQKYGIVKLKPGAGVNGVNATPLDVAENPRKIRLVELDAAQLPRALPDLDAASINTDYAVKAGLSPVKDAIAIEDLKGPYANLIAVRAQDKDKPWVKKLVAAYESNDVRKFIETKFNGAIIPAF
;
A
#
# COMPACT_ATOMS: atom_id res chain seq x y z
N MET A 1 5.88 8.14 -3.10
CA MET A 1 6.41 7.03 -3.94
C MET A 1 6.44 7.49 -5.39
N SER A 2 7.23 6.84 -6.23
CA SER A 2 7.16 7.05 -7.69
C SER A 2 5.87 6.42 -8.26
N GLY A 3 5.46 6.82 -9.47
CA GLY A 3 4.24 6.31 -10.11
C GLY A 3 2.99 7.12 -9.78
N PRO A 4 1.87 6.49 -9.40
CA PRO A 4 0.62 7.21 -9.12
C PRO A 4 0.75 8.30 -8.05
N ASP A 5 1.46 8.00 -6.96
CA ASP A 5 1.71 8.98 -5.89
C ASP A 5 2.35 10.26 -6.39
N ALA A 6 3.41 10.15 -7.21
CA ALA A 6 4.10 11.32 -7.75
C ALA A 6 3.15 12.21 -8.57
N GLN A 7 2.23 11.61 -9.33
CA GLN A 7 1.23 12.34 -10.11
C GLN A 7 0.22 13.07 -9.22
N ILE A 8 -0.26 12.41 -8.15
CA ILE A 8 -1.17 13.02 -7.18
C ILE A 8 -0.47 14.17 -6.45
N TRP A 9 0.75 13.94 -5.96
CA TRP A 9 1.52 14.97 -5.25
C TRP A 9 1.88 16.15 -6.14
N ALA A 10 2.07 15.96 -7.45
CA ALA A 10 2.25 17.05 -8.39
C ALA A 10 1.01 17.96 -8.45
N GLU A 11 -0.20 17.39 -8.40
CA GLU A 11 -1.44 18.18 -8.34
C GLU A 11 -1.61 18.88 -6.98
N VAL A 12 -1.35 18.16 -5.88
CA VAL A 12 -1.35 18.74 -4.52
C VAL A 12 -0.42 19.95 -4.43
N THR A 13 0.78 19.88 -5.03
CA THR A 13 1.75 20.97 -5.04
C THR A 13 1.17 22.22 -5.71
N LYS A 14 0.44 22.08 -6.83
CA LYS A 14 -0.20 23.22 -7.51
C LYS A 14 -1.30 23.85 -6.64
N VAL A 15 -2.10 23.01 -5.97
CA VAL A 15 -3.16 23.50 -5.07
C VAL A 15 -2.56 24.23 -3.88
N ALA A 16 -1.56 23.61 -3.20
CA ALA A 16 -0.90 24.18 -2.03
C ALA A 16 -0.23 25.54 -2.31
N ALA A 17 0.33 25.70 -3.52
CA ALA A 17 0.96 26.96 -3.93
C ALA A 17 -0.01 28.15 -3.95
N ARG A 18 -1.30 27.94 -4.20
CA ARG A 18 -2.33 28.98 -4.18
C ARG A 18 -2.50 29.60 -2.79
N ASP A 19 -2.27 28.78 -1.75
CA ASP A 19 -2.35 29.16 -0.33
C ASP A 19 -0.97 29.53 0.27
N GLY A 20 0.02 29.73 -0.60
CA GLY A 20 1.38 30.12 -0.19
C GLY A 20 2.19 29.01 0.46
N LEU A 21 1.82 27.73 0.26
CA LEU A 21 2.61 26.58 0.72
C LEU A 21 3.42 26.01 -0.45
N ALA A 22 4.74 26.21 -0.41
CA ALA A 22 5.66 25.59 -1.37
C ALA A 22 5.98 24.15 -0.94
N ILE A 23 5.74 23.19 -1.82
CA ILE A 23 6.04 21.76 -1.59
C ILE A 23 7.14 21.31 -2.53
N LYS A 24 8.21 20.71 -1.98
CA LYS A 24 9.23 19.99 -2.74
C LYS A 24 8.99 18.50 -2.57
N VAL A 25 8.59 17.83 -3.65
CA VAL A 25 8.37 16.39 -3.64
C VAL A 25 9.69 15.64 -3.81
N ILE A 26 9.94 14.67 -2.94
CA ILE A 26 11.07 13.74 -3.01
C ILE A 26 10.50 12.33 -3.19
N GLU A 27 10.90 11.66 -4.28
CA GLU A 27 10.41 10.33 -4.62
C GLU A 27 11.31 9.24 -4.06
N PHE A 28 10.70 8.20 -3.50
CA PHE A 28 11.36 6.97 -3.05
C PHE A 28 10.85 5.77 -3.85
N ASN A 29 11.66 4.72 -3.93
CA ASN A 29 11.34 3.51 -4.68
C ASN A 29 11.03 2.29 -3.81
N ASP A 30 11.08 2.45 -2.49
CA ASP A 30 10.76 1.42 -1.49
C ASP A 30 9.94 2.01 -0.34
N TYR A 31 9.39 1.14 0.52
CA TYR A 31 8.59 1.54 1.67
C TYR A 31 9.41 1.71 2.97
N VAL A 32 10.71 1.46 2.95
CA VAL A 32 11.56 1.48 4.16
C VAL A 32 12.07 2.88 4.46
N GLN A 33 12.57 3.57 3.44
CA GLN A 33 13.26 4.86 3.58
C GLN A 33 12.36 6.03 4.01
N PRO A 34 11.10 6.19 3.53
CA PRO A 34 10.34 7.42 3.78
C PRO A 34 10.07 7.72 5.25
N ASN A 35 9.81 6.69 6.08
CA ASN A 35 9.58 6.90 7.52
C ASN A 35 10.88 7.21 8.27
N ALA A 36 11.99 6.59 7.89
CA ALA A 36 13.30 6.88 8.45
C ALA A 36 13.71 8.33 8.17
N ALA A 37 13.55 8.78 6.91
CA ALA A 37 13.84 10.15 6.50
C ALA A 37 12.94 11.18 7.21
N LEU A 38 11.66 10.86 7.42
CA LEU A 38 10.74 11.72 8.16
C LEU A 38 11.12 11.84 9.64
N ASP A 39 11.41 10.72 10.30
CA ASP A 39 11.79 10.72 11.73
C ASP A 39 13.14 11.42 11.95
N ALA A 40 14.10 11.28 11.04
CA ALA A 40 15.39 11.96 11.05
C ALA A 40 15.30 13.48 10.79
N GLY A 41 14.20 13.96 10.19
CA GLY A 41 14.02 15.37 9.84
C GLY A 41 14.47 15.74 8.44
N ASP A 42 14.84 14.78 7.59
CA ASP A 42 15.17 14.98 6.17
C ASP A 42 13.92 15.26 5.33
N LEU A 43 12.75 14.89 5.84
CA LEU A 43 11.43 15.21 5.31
C LEU A 43 10.59 15.94 6.37
N ASP A 44 9.68 16.81 5.93
CA ASP A 44 8.67 17.42 6.80
C ASP A 44 7.40 16.57 6.91
N ALA A 45 7.05 15.89 5.84
CA ALA A 45 5.90 14.98 5.76
C ALA A 45 6.19 13.82 4.80
N ASN A 46 5.45 12.71 4.91
CA ASN A 46 5.35 11.73 3.84
C ASN A 46 3.90 11.30 3.62
N GLY A 47 3.59 10.76 2.43
CA GLY A 47 2.26 10.28 2.08
C GLY A 47 2.37 9.12 1.12
N PHE A 48 2.43 7.89 1.66
CA PHE A 48 2.61 6.67 0.86
C PHE A 48 2.06 5.41 1.54
N GLN A 49 1.73 5.49 2.82
CA GLN A 49 1.47 4.35 3.71
C GLN A 49 0.07 4.40 4.30
N HIS A 50 -0.47 3.26 4.65
CA HIS A 50 -1.72 3.13 5.40
C HIS A 50 -1.47 2.93 6.91
N GLN A 51 -2.50 3.14 7.74
CA GLN A 51 -2.36 3.10 9.20
C GLN A 51 -1.74 1.79 9.73
N PRO A 52 -2.15 0.58 9.30
CA PRO A 52 -1.51 -0.66 9.78
C PRO A 52 -0.01 -0.75 9.47
N PHE A 53 0.47 -0.17 8.36
CA PHE A 53 1.89 -0.11 8.05
C PHE A 53 2.59 0.87 9.00
N LEU A 54 2.06 2.08 9.16
CA LEU A 54 2.60 3.08 10.08
C LEU A 54 2.72 2.52 11.50
N ASP A 55 1.68 1.88 12.02
CA ASP A 55 1.67 1.28 13.35
C ASP A 55 2.73 0.19 13.51
N SER A 56 2.92 -0.63 12.47
CA SER A 56 3.97 -1.66 12.44
C SER A 56 5.36 -1.03 12.47
N GLN A 57 5.60 0.02 11.68
CA GLN A 57 6.87 0.74 11.66
C GLN A 57 7.17 1.43 13.00
N ILE A 58 6.19 2.06 13.62
CA ILE A 58 6.33 2.67 14.96
C ILE A 58 6.72 1.60 15.99
N ARG A 59 6.01 0.46 16.00
CA ARG A 59 6.33 -0.64 16.95
C ARG A 59 7.73 -1.21 16.75
N GLN A 60 8.17 -1.36 15.50
CA GLN A 60 9.45 -2.01 15.19
C GLN A 60 10.65 -1.08 15.27
N ARG A 61 10.46 0.19 14.96
CA ARG A 61 11.55 1.17 14.80
C ARG A 61 11.54 2.29 15.84
N GLY A 62 10.43 2.46 16.58
CA GLY A 62 10.29 3.51 17.57
C GLY A 62 10.12 4.92 16.99
N TYR A 63 9.70 5.05 15.71
CA TYR A 63 9.50 6.34 15.06
C TYR A 63 8.46 7.21 15.78
N ARG A 64 8.73 8.50 15.87
CA ARG A 64 7.85 9.50 16.50
C ARG A 64 7.08 10.28 15.45
N ILE A 65 6.36 9.57 14.62
CA ILE A 65 5.56 10.08 13.50
C ILE A 65 4.08 9.75 13.71
N VAL A 66 3.20 10.60 13.21
CA VAL A 66 1.75 10.49 13.40
C VAL A 66 1.00 10.77 12.10
N ASN A 67 -0.17 10.15 11.96
CA ASN A 67 -1.13 10.44 10.89
C ASN A 67 -1.80 11.79 11.14
N VAL A 68 -1.92 12.62 10.10
CA VAL A 68 -2.58 13.94 10.13
C VAL A 68 -3.70 14.11 9.10
N GLY A 69 -3.90 13.16 8.21
CA GLY A 69 -4.98 13.20 7.21
C GLY A 69 -4.95 11.99 6.29
N LEU A 70 -6.11 11.62 5.74
CA LEU A 70 -6.22 10.52 4.78
C LEU A 70 -5.93 11.03 3.36
N THR A 71 -5.55 10.11 2.47
CA THR A 71 -5.23 10.46 1.09
C THR A 71 -6.10 9.68 0.11
N TYR A 72 -5.75 8.47 -0.21
CA TYR A 72 -6.50 7.62 -1.11
C TYR A 72 -6.48 6.17 -0.62
N THR A 73 -7.40 5.37 -1.13
CA THR A 73 -7.36 3.92 -0.99
C THR A 73 -7.18 3.26 -2.35
N SER A 74 -6.52 2.11 -2.34
CA SER A 74 -6.36 1.28 -3.53
C SER A 74 -6.35 -0.19 -3.14
N PRO A 75 -7.03 -1.05 -3.91
CA PRO A 75 -7.09 -2.46 -3.59
C PRO A 75 -5.76 -3.14 -3.93
N MET A 76 -5.24 -3.98 -3.06
CA MET A 76 -4.16 -4.88 -3.41
C MET A 76 -4.69 -6.03 -4.25
N GLY A 77 -3.93 -6.48 -5.25
CA GLY A 77 -4.33 -7.58 -6.12
C GLY A 77 -3.26 -8.67 -6.19
N PHE A 78 -3.70 -9.90 -6.52
CA PHE A 78 -2.82 -10.93 -7.03
C PHE A 78 -2.77 -10.88 -8.55
N TYR A 79 -1.58 -11.07 -9.09
CA TYR A 79 -1.29 -11.06 -10.52
C TYR A 79 -0.55 -12.32 -10.93
N SER A 80 -0.71 -12.72 -12.18
CA SER A 80 0.01 -13.83 -12.79
C SER A 80 0.26 -13.56 -14.26
N LYS A 81 1.38 -14.08 -14.79
CA LYS A 81 1.64 -14.07 -16.24
C LYS A 81 0.92 -15.22 -16.97
N ARG A 82 0.47 -16.24 -16.24
CA ARG A 82 -0.02 -17.51 -16.81
C ARG A 82 -1.44 -17.86 -16.42
N LEU A 83 -1.85 -17.48 -15.19
CA LEU A 83 -3.14 -17.88 -14.63
C LEU A 83 -4.17 -16.76 -14.79
N LYS A 84 -5.44 -17.16 -14.83
CA LYS A 84 -6.58 -16.23 -14.91
C LYS A 84 -7.35 -16.11 -13.60
N SER A 85 -7.08 -17.00 -12.64
CA SER A 85 -7.71 -17.03 -11.32
C SER A 85 -6.74 -17.63 -10.30
N LEU A 86 -6.82 -17.22 -9.04
CA LEU A 86 -6.12 -17.91 -7.95
C LEU A 86 -6.56 -19.36 -7.80
N LYS A 87 -7.78 -19.69 -8.24
CA LYS A 87 -8.28 -21.07 -8.23
C LYS A 87 -7.54 -21.99 -9.20
N ASP A 88 -6.81 -21.42 -10.16
CA ASP A 88 -6.02 -22.19 -11.14
C ASP A 88 -4.60 -22.50 -10.67
N LEU A 89 -4.22 -22.09 -9.44
CA LEU A 89 -2.90 -22.35 -8.88
C LEU A 89 -2.64 -23.86 -8.84
N PRO A 90 -1.54 -24.36 -9.44
CA PRO A 90 -1.18 -25.77 -9.36
C PRO A 90 -0.73 -26.17 -7.94
N VAL A 91 -0.71 -27.47 -7.67
CA VAL A 91 -0.13 -28.00 -6.45
C VAL A 91 1.36 -27.66 -6.40
N GLY A 92 1.83 -27.13 -5.27
CA GLY A 92 3.21 -26.70 -5.09
C GLY A 92 3.56 -25.35 -5.72
N ALA A 93 2.57 -24.58 -6.20
CA ALA A 93 2.76 -23.27 -6.79
C ALA A 93 3.59 -22.32 -5.90
N LYS A 94 4.45 -21.53 -6.52
CA LYS A 94 5.20 -20.44 -5.87
C LYS A 94 4.37 -19.17 -5.89
N VAL A 95 4.02 -18.64 -4.71
CA VAL A 95 3.19 -17.46 -4.57
C VAL A 95 3.97 -16.38 -3.81
N GLY A 96 4.27 -15.26 -4.48
CA GLY A 96 4.96 -14.12 -3.91
C GLY A 96 4.03 -13.30 -3.01
N ILE A 97 4.52 -12.92 -1.84
CA ILE A 97 3.86 -12.01 -0.91
C ILE A 97 4.86 -11.00 -0.35
N GLN A 98 4.38 -9.89 0.21
CA GLN A 98 5.22 -8.89 0.84
C GLN A 98 5.85 -9.44 2.13
N ASN A 99 7.10 -9.04 2.39
CA ASN A 99 7.84 -9.42 3.60
C ASN A 99 7.61 -8.46 4.77
N ASP A 100 6.91 -7.32 4.56
CA ASP A 100 6.52 -6.48 5.68
C ASP A 100 5.25 -7.03 6.36
N PRO A 101 5.14 -6.91 7.71
CA PRO A 101 4.07 -7.57 8.46
C PRO A 101 2.67 -7.16 8.03
N SER A 102 2.46 -5.91 7.65
CA SER A 102 1.12 -5.41 7.34
C SER A 102 0.63 -5.81 5.95
N ASN A 103 1.49 -5.72 4.92
CA ASN A 103 1.13 -6.14 3.57
C ASN A 103 1.21 -7.66 3.40
N GLY A 104 2.13 -8.35 4.07
CA GLY A 104 2.16 -9.82 4.14
C GLY A 104 0.87 -10.38 4.75
N ASN A 105 0.41 -9.81 5.88
CA ASN A 105 -0.89 -10.11 6.46
C ASN A 105 -2.03 -9.91 5.46
N ARG A 106 -2.05 -8.79 4.77
CA ARG A 106 -3.05 -8.42 3.76
C ARG A 106 -3.11 -9.44 2.63
N ALA A 107 -1.95 -9.89 2.14
CA ALA A 107 -1.85 -10.95 1.13
C ALA A 107 -2.40 -12.29 1.62
N LEU A 108 -2.08 -12.68 2.86
CA LEU A 108 -2.58 -13.92 3.47
C LEU A 108 -4.09 -13.91 3.68
N LEU A 109 -4.66 -12.78 4.12
CA LEU A 109 -6.11 -12.61 4.25
C LEU A 109 -6.80 -12.71 2.88
N LEU A 110 -6.19 -12.16 1.83
CA LEU A 110 -6.73 -12.27 0.48
C LEU A 110 -6.67 -13.72 -0.05
N LEU A 111 -5.59 -14.45 0.19
CA LEU A 111 -5.51 -15.89 -0.12
C LEU A 111 -6.58 -16.70 0.63
N GLN A 112 -6.83 -16.38 1.90
CA GLN A 112 -7.90 -17.00 2.68
C GLN A 112 -9.28 -16.66 2.13
N LYS A 113 -9.54 -15.40 1.78
CA LYS A 113 -10.82 -14.95 1.18
C LYS A 113 -11.16 -15.76 -0.09
N TYR A 114 -10.15 -16.09 -0.87
CA TYR A 114 -10.32 -16.89 -2.11
C TYR A 114 -10.25 -18.41 -1.89
N GLY A 115 -10.14 -18.86 -0.63
CA GLY A 115 -10.13 -20.28 -0.27
C GLY A 115 -8.86 -21.03 -0.68
N ILE A 116 -7.75 -20.32 -0.87
CA ILE A 116 -6.46 -20.92 -1.23
C ILE A 116 -5.75 -21.47 -0.02
N VAL A 117 -5.83 -20.77 1.11
CA VAL A 117 -5.31 -21.18 2.41
C VAL A 117 -6.37 -20.92 3.49
N LYS A 118 -6.18 -21.53 4.67
CA LYS A 118 -6.92 -21.18 5.89
C LYS A 118 -5.91 -20.81 6.97
N LEU A 119 -6.14 -19.68 7.60
CA LEU A 119 -5.32 -19.19 8.70
C LEU A 119 -5.82 -19.75 10.04
N LYS A 120 -4.94 -19.82 11.03
CA LYS A 120 -5.29 -20.14 12.41
C LYS A 120 -6.32 -19.15 12.96
N PRO A 121 -7.20 -19.56 13.88
CA PRO A 121 -8.14 -18.66 14.53
C PRO A 121 -7.42 -17.45 15.15
N GLY A 122 -7.93 -16.24 14.90
CA GLY A 122 -7.37 -15.00 15.43
C GLY A 122 -6.20 -14.42 14.63
N ALA A 123 -5.59 -15.14 13.71
CA ALA A 123 -4.54 -14.61 12.85
C ALA A 123 -5.13 -13.60 11.83
N GLY A 124 -4.49 -12.45 11.70
CA GLY A 124 -4.88 -11.42 10.73
C GLY A 124 -6.02 -10.51 11.20
N VAL A 125 -6.51 -10.65 12.44
CA VAL A 125 -7.63 -9.87 12.97
C VAL A 125 -7.24 -9.14 14.26
N ASN A 126 -8.00 -8.10 14.62
CA ASN A 126 -7.82 -7.34 15.86
C ASN A 126 -6.38 -6.81 16.07
N GLY A 127 -5.73 -6.37 15.00
CA GLY A 127 -4.37 -5.81 15.06
C GLY A 127 -3.24 -6.85 15.12
N VAL A 128 -3.56 -8.14 15.08
CA VAL A 128 -2.59 -9.24 14.99
C VAL A 128 -2.33 -9.56 13.53
N ASN A 129 -1.14 -9.28 13.03
CA ASN A 129 -0.76 -9.63 11.66
C ASN A 129 -0.54 -11.13 11.53
N ALA A 130 -1.18 -11.76 10.53
CA ALA A 130 -0.86 -13.13 10.14
C ALA A 130 0.50 -13.19 9.44
N THR A 131 1.18 -14.32 9.64
CA THR A 131 2.44 -14.67 8.98
C THR A 131 2.28 -16.00 8.24
N PRO A 132 3.21 -16.42 7.37
CA PRO A 132 3.19 -17.75 6.76
C PRO A 132 3.09 -18.90 7.77
N LEU A 133 3.58 -18.70 9.00
CA LEU A 133 3.49 -19.69 10.09
C LEU A 133 2.06 -19.88 10.64
N ASP A 134 1.16 -18.95 10.32
CA ASP A 134 -0.24 -19.01 10.73
C ASP A 134 -1.14 -19.70 9.70
N VAL A 135 -0.58 -20.22 8.61
CA VAL A 135 -1.32 -21.04 7.65
C VAL A 135 -1.61 -22.41 8.28
N ALA A 136 -2.88 -22.63 8.64
CA ALA A 136 -3.35 -23.88 9.24
C ALA A 136 -3.66 -24.95 8.19
N GLU A 137 -4.26 -24.56 7.06
CA GLU A 137 -4.56 -25.45 5.95
C GLU A 137 -4.03 -24.87 4.64
N ASN A 138 -3.34 -25.71 3.88
CA ASN A 138 -2.77 -25.38 2.57
C ASN A 138 -2.98 -26.57 1.61
N PRO A 139 -4.22 -26.79 1.14
CA PRO A 139 -4.58 -27.99 0.38
C PRO A 139 -3.81 -28.11 -0.95
N ARG A 140 -3.41 -26.98 -1.54
CA ARG A 140 -2.61 -26.94 -2.77
C ARG A 140 -1.10 -26.99 -2.51
N LYS A 141 -0.66 -27.04 -1.25
CA LYS A 141 0.76 -27.04 -0.87
C LYS A 141 1.54 -25.89 -1.52
N ILE A 142 0.89 -24.72 -1.67
CA ILE A 142 1.56 -23.54 -2.22
C ILE A 142 2.78 -23.18 -1.37
N ARG A 143 3.81 -22.64 -2.02
CA ARG A 143 5.02 -22.15 -1.37
C ARG A 143 4.97 -20.62 -1.37
N LEU A 144 4.85 -20.03 -0.19
CA LEU A 144 4.89 -18.60 -0.01
C LEU A 144 6.34 -18.12 -0.11
N VAL A 145 6.57 -17.11 -0.96
CA VAL A 145 7.88 -16.49 -1.18
C VAL A 145 7.77 -15.03 -0.73
N GLU A 146 8.39 -14.72 0.40
CA GLU A 146 8.37 -13.39 0.98
C GLU A 146 9.44 -12.52 0.33
N LEU A 147 9.03 -11.41 -0.29
CA LEU A 147 9.88 -10.46 -0.98
C LEU A 147 9.53 -9.02 -0.58
N ASP A 148 10.47 -8.12 -0.72
CA ASP A 148 10.19 -6.69 -0.67
C ASP A 148 9.12 -6.32 -1.69
N ALA A 149 8.18 -5.46 -1.29
CA ALA A 149 7.04 -5.08 -2.13
C ALA A 149 7.48 -4.53 -3.50
N ALA A 150 8.59 -3.78 -3.55
CA ALA A 150 9.15 -3.24 -4.79
C ALA A 150 9.72 -4.31 -5.73
N GLN A 151 10.05 -5.50 -5.22
CA GLN A 151 10.61 -6.59 -6.01
C GLN A 151 9.56 -7.50 -6.64
N LEU A 152 8.36 -7.59 -6.05
CA LEU A 152 7.30 -8.50 -6.47
C LEU A 152 6.91 -8.37 -7.96
N PRO A 153 6.78 -7.16 -8.55
CA PRO A 153 6.49 -7.05 -9.98
C PRO A 153 7.58 -7.64 -10.88
N ARG A 154 8.84 -7.51 -10.47
CA ARG A 154 9.98 -8.05 -11.22
C ARG A 154 10.12 -9.57 -11.07
N ALA A 155 9.76 -10.10 -9.91
CA ALA A 155 9.77 -11.53 -9.63
C ALA A 155 8.58 -12.29 -10.24
N LEU A 156 7.53 -11.57 -10.71
CA LEU A 156 6.31 -12.18 -11.23
C LEU A 156 6.52 -13.22 -12.34
N PRO A 157 7.48 -13.09 -13.28
CA PRO A 157 7.75 -14.13 -14.28
C PRO A 157 8.23 -15.47 -13.69
N ASP A 158 8.89 -15.44 -12.53
CA ASP A 158 9.47 -16.62 -11.85
C ASP A 158 8.53 -17.24 -10.81
N LEU A 159 7.36 -16.61 -10.61
CA LEU A 159 6.31 -17.01 -9.68
C LEU A 159 5.06 -17.46 -10.46
N ASP A 160 4.24 -18.30 -9.82
CA ASP A 160 2.94 -18.66 -10.37
C ASP A 160 1.92 -17.54 -10.18
N ALA A 161 2.00 -16.84 -9.06
CA ALA A 161 1.27 -15.60 -8.79
C ALA A 161 2.03 -14.75 -7.76
N ALA A 162 1.73 -13.46 -7.70
CA ALA A 162 2.24 -12.57 -6.64
C ALA A 162 1.19 -11.54 -6.24
N SER A 163 1.12 -11.23 -4.94
CA SER A 163 0.40 -10.06 -4.46
C SER A 163 1.24 -8.81 -4.72
N ILE A 164 0.64 -7.79 -5.32
CA ILE A 164 1.34 -6.55 -5.67
C ILE A 164 0.48 -5.37 -5.26
N ASN A 165 1.04 -4.44 -4.50
CA ASN A 165 0.40 -3.18 -4.16
C ASN A 165 0.16 -2.35 -5.43
N THR A 166 -0.95 -1.62 -5.47
CA THR A 166 -1.42 -0.94 -6.69
C THR A 166 -0.42 0.06 -7.26
N ASP A 167 0.31 0.80 -6.43
CA ASP A 167 1.35 1.73 -6.89
C ASP A 167 2.46 1.01 -7.67
N TYR A 168 2.94 -0.13 -7.18
CA TYR A 168 3.92 -0.95 -7.88
C TYR A 168 3.32 -1.67 -9.10
N ALA A 169 2.06 -2.12 -9.02
CA ALA A 169 1.38 -2.74 -10.15
C ALA A 169 1.26 -1.76 -11.32
N VAL A 170 0.75 -0.55 -11.07
CA VAL A 170 0.59 0.51 -12.09
C VAL A 170 1.95 0.93 -12.65
N LYS A 171 2.97 1.08 -11.79
CA LYS A 171 4.34 1.38 -12.22
C LYS A 171 4.92 0.29 -13.15
N ALA A 172 4.53 -0.97 -12.93
CA ALA A 172 4.91 -2.11 -13.77
C ALA A 172 4.01 -2.30 -15.01
N GLY A 173 3.08 -1.38 -15.27
CA GLY A 173 2.15 -1.46 -16.39
C GLY A 173 0.99 -2.43 -16.19
N LEU A 174 0.74 -2.89 -14.95
CA LEU A 174 -0.39 -3.76 -14.62
C LEU A 174 -1.58 -2.92 -14.16
N SER A 175 -2.77 -3.28 -14.61
CA SER A 175 -4.03 -2.66 -14.20
C SER A 175 -4.69 -3.48 -13.10
N PRO A 176 -4.93 -2.93 -11.90
CA PRO A 176 -5.67 -3.63 -10.85
C PRO A 176 -7.06 -4.09 -11.29
N VAL A 177 -7.70 -3.32 -12.16
CA VAL A 177 -9.06 -3.60 -12.65
C VAL A 177 -9.08 -4.69 -13.74
N LYS A 178 -8.03 -4.77 -14.58
CA LYS A 178 -8.01 -5.64 -15.76
C LYS A 178 -7.16 -6.90 -15.59
N ASP A 179 -6.03 -6.77 -14.89
CA ASP A 179 -4.98 -7.79 -14.87
C ASP A 179 -4.91 -8.58 -13.55
N ALA A 180 -5.58 -8.10 -12.49
CA ALA A 180 -5.62 -8.83 -11.23
C ALA A 180 -6.47 -10.11 -11.36
N ILE A 181 -5.89 -11.24 -10.95
CA ILE A 181 -6.58 -12.55 -10.90
C ILE A 181 -7.33 -12.77 -9.58
N ALA A 182 -7.09 -11.93 -8.62
CA ALA A 182 -7.85 -11.75 -7.38
C ALA A 182 -7.61 -10.33 -6.88
N ILE A 183 -8.62 -9.72 -6.31
CA ILE A 183 -8.54 -8.33 -5.84
C ILE A 183 -9.20 -8.18 -4.48
N GLU A 184 -8.64 -7.31 -3.68
CA GLU A 184 -9.11 -6.95 -2.36
C GLU A 184 -10.37 -6.08 -2.43
N ASP A 185 -11.15 -6.10 -1.35
CA ASP A 185 -12.26 -5.16 -1.18
C ASP A 185 -11.71 -3.79 -0.72
N LEU A 186 -12.26 -2.70 -1.23
CA LEU A 186 -11.86 -1.34 -0.86
C LEU A 186 -12.29 -0.91 0.54
N LYS A 187 -13.11 -1.70 1.23
CA LYS A 187 -13.65 -1.37 2.57
C LYS A 187 -12.69 -1.69 3.72
N GLY A 188 -11.43 -2.00 3.45
CA GLY A 188 -10.44 -2.32 4.48
C GLY A 188 -9.80 -1.07 5.13
N PRO A 189 -8.96 -1.26 6.17
CA PRO A 189 -8.28 -0.18 6.91
C PRO A 189 -7.02 0.31 6.16
N TYR A 190 -6.98 0.22 4.85
CA TYR A 190 -5.78 0.42 4.04
C TYR A 190 -5.81 1.73 3.23
N ALA A 191 -6.65 2.69 3.65
CA ALA A 191 -6.52 4.05 3.15
C ALA A 191 -5.14 4.61 3.50
N ASN A 192 -4.45 5.19 2.52
CA ASN A 192 -3.18 5.84 2.73
C ASN A 192 -3.38 7.19 3.44
N LEU A 193 -2.31 7.70 4.01
CA LEU A 193 -2.34 8.84 4.90
C LEU A 193 -1.12 9.76 4.69
N ILE A 194 -1.24 10.97 5.21
CA ILE A 194 -0.13 11.89 5.39
C ILE A 194 0.40 11.72 6.80
N ALA A 195 1.70 11.46 6.93
CA ALA A 195 2.38 11.40 8.22
C ALA A 195 3.35 12.57 8.37
N VAL A 196 3.45 13.06 9.61
CA VAL A 196 4.41 14.08 10.04
C VAL A 196 5.05 13.65 11.36
N ARG A 197 6.17 14.28 11.76
CA ARG A 197 6.70 14.09 13.12
C ARG A 197 5.65 14.52 14.15
N ALA A 198 5.54 13.80 15.27
CA ALA A 198 4.59 14.08 16.33
C ALA A 198 4.67 15.53 16.86
N GLN A 199 5.88 16.08 16.95
CA GLN A 199 6.14 17.47 17.37
C GLN A 199 5.66 18.52 16.36
N ASP A 200 5.40 18.13 15.11
CA ASP A 200 5.04 19.06 14.01
C ASP A 200 3.53 19.05 13.71
N LYS A 201 2.77 18.12 14.28
CA LYS A 201 1.36 17.85 13.92
C LYS A 201 0.43 19.07 13.97
N ASP A 202 0.70 20.01 14.89
CA ASP A 202 -0.13 21.19 15.12
C ASP A 202 0.38 22.44 14.40
N LYS A 203 1.47 22.33 13.61
CA LYS A 203 2.04 23.45 12.87
C LYS A 203 1.09 23.95 11.79
N PRO A 204 1.01 25.28 11.53
CA PRO A 204 0.08 25.84 10.55
C PRO A 204 0.24 25.26 9.14
N TRP A 205 1.45 24.93 8.72
CA TRP A 205 1.71 24.35 7.40
C TRP A 205 1.10 22.96 7.24
N VAL A 206 0.97 22.15 8.33
CA VAL A 206 0.35 20.84 8.27
C VAL A 206 -1.12 20.95 7.88
N LYS A 207 -1.85 21.88 8.48
CA LYS A 207 -3.26 22.14 8.12
C LYS A 207 -3.41 22.54 6.66
N LYS A 208 -2.51 23.39 6.16
CA LYS A 208 -2.50 23.79 4.74
C LYS A 208 -2.20 22.61 3.82
N LEU A 209 -1.26 21.74 4.19
CA LEU A 209 -0.90 20.54 3.44
C LEU A 209 -2.08 19.58 3.32
N VAL A 210 -2.72 19.26 4.45
CA VAL A 210 -3.90 18.39 4.49
C VAL A 210 -5.04 18.99 3.67
N ALA A 211 -5.36 20.26 3.87
CA ALA A 211 -6.41 20.94 3.10
C ALA A 211 -6.14 20.95 1.59
N ALA A 212 -4.89 21.15 1.17
CA ALA A 212 -4.51 21.08 -0.23
C ALA A 212 -4.72 19.66 -0.81
N TYR A 213 -4.34 18.64 -0.05
CA TYR A 213 -4.54 17.25 -0.48
C TYR A 213 -6.03 16.89 -0.57
N GLU A 214 -6.82 17.24 0.43
CA GLU A 214 -8.25 16.93 0.55
C GLU A 214 -9.15 17.88 -0.30
N SER A 215 -8.55 18.67 -1.19
CA SER A 215 -9.28 19.58 -2.05
C SER A 215 -10.12 18.88 -3.12
N ASN A 216 -11.16 19.54 -3.58
CA ASN A 216 -11.97 19.06 -4.71
C ASN A 216 -11.16 18.90 -6.01
N ASP A 217 -10.12 19.71 -6.22
CA ASP A 217 -9.26 19.62 -7.41
C ASP A 217 -8.48 18.30 -7.41
N VAL A 218 -7.87 17.93 -6.26
CA VAL A 218 -7.15 16.66 -6.10
C VAL A 218 -8.12 15.49 -6.18
N ARG A 219 -9.30 15.57 -5.56
CA ARG A 219 -10.35 14.54 -5.67
C ARG A 219 -10.69 14.26 -7.12
N LYS A 220 -11.06 15.28 -7.88
CA LYS A 220 -11.40 15.16 -9.31
C LYS A 220 -10.24 14.62 -10.14
N PHE A 221 -9.01 15.05 -9.84
CA PHE A 221 -7.82 14.52 -10.50
C PHE A 221 -7.70 13.01 -10.29
N ILE A 222 -7.80 12.51 -9.04
CA ILE A 222 -7.71 11.09 -8.72
C ILE A 222 -8.81 10.30 -9.45
N GLU A 223 -10.07 10.73 -9.35
CA GLU A 223 -11.21 10.07 -9.96
C GLU A 223 -11.07 9.96 -11.49
N THR A 224 -10.66 11.05 -12.13
CA THR A 224 -10.53 11.10 -13.60
C THR A 224 -9.30 10.32 -14.08
N LYS A 225 -8.18 10.45 -13.37
CA LYS A 225 -6.89 9.89 -13.84
C LYS A 225 -6.80 8.39 -13.67
N PHE A 226 -7.32 7.85 -12.57
CA PHE A 226 -7.10 6.46 -12.20
C PHE A 226 -8.31 5.54 -12.40
N ASN A 227 -9.45 6.07 -12.86
CA ASN A 227 -10.61 5.27 -13.29
C ASN A 227 -11.00 4.15 -12.32
N GLY A 228 -11.03 4.44 -11.02
CA GLY A 228 -11.39 3.49 -9.96
C GLY A 228 -10.25 2.57 -9.48
N ALA A 229 -9.06 2.59 -10.08
CA ALA A 229 -7.91 1.87 -9.55
C ALA A 229 -7.39 2.49 -8.25
N ILE A 230 -7.58 3.78 -8.07
CA ILE A 230 -7.27 4.58 -6.89
C ILE A 230 -8.50 5.45 -6.61
N ILE A 231 -8.92 5.52 -5.36
CA ILE A 231 -10.14 6.22 -4.92
C ILE A 231 -9.78 7.18 -3.80
N PRO A 232 -10.23 8.45 -3.82
CA PRO A 232 -10.07 9.37 -2.69
C PRO A 232 -10.65 8.76 -1.40
N ALA A 233 -9.94 8.92 -0.28
CA ALA A 233 -10.33 8.40 1.03
C ALA A 233 -10.65 9.53 2.05
N PHE A 234 -10.87 10.75 1.56
CA PHE A 234 -11.17 11.96 2.33
C PHE A 234 -12.46 12.62 1.86
#